data_14f0e2cb6881e665ef4b2bbeff8ad936
#
_entry.id   14f0e2cb6881e665ef4b2bbeff8ad936
#
_cell.length_a   1.000
_cell.length_b   1.000
_cell.length_c   1.000
_cell.angle_alpha   90.00
_cell.angle_beta   90.00
_cell.angle_gamma   90.00
#
_symmetry.space_group_name_H-M   'P 1'
#
loop_
_entity.id
_entity.type
_entity.pdbx_description
1 polymer ?
#
loop_
_entity_poly.entity_id
_entity_poly.type
_entity_poly.pdbx_seq_one_letter_code
_entity_poly.pdbx_strand_id
1 'polypeptide(L)'
;MVRSGLIALGVLIAGSALAQAPYTAAEMQALLAKGLVVASSDLDGGKTFTARITLAAGGQLSGALTPAGDKAIPVTGVWKLKGAQVCRTLAPIQPEEICETWVKSGPKQATIQVDGKDASINRWQ
;
A
#
# COMPACT_ATOMS: atom_id res chain seq x y z
N MET A 1 -15.89 41.70 -8.06
CA MET A 1 -15.69 40.99 -7.96
C MET A 1 -15.58 40.11 -7.86
N VAL A 2 -15.56 40.08 -7.81
CA VAL A 2 -15.35 39.11 -7.64
C VAL A 2 -15.28 38.31 -7.59
N ARG A 3 -15.13 38.33 -7.40
CA ARG A 3 -14.87 37.42 -7.34
C ARG A 3 -14.72 36.53 -7.54
N SER A 4 -14.74 36.75 -7.29
CA SER A 4 -14.68 35.77 -7.71
C SER A 4 -13.77 34.81 -7.80
N GLY A 5 -13.13 34.84 -8.18
CA GLY A 5 -12.34 33.84 -8.44
C GLY A 5 -11.55 33.24 -7.46
N LEU A 6 -11.25 33.90 -6.68
CA LEU A 6 -10.56 33.45 -5.77
C LEU A 6 -10.81 32.22 -5.27
N ILE A 7 -11.74 32.08 -5.13
CA ILE A 7 -12.18 30.97 -4.61
C ILE A 7 -11.60 29.79 -5.07
N ALA A 8 -11.40 29.68 -6.21
CA ALA A 8 -10.99 28.49 -6.79
C ALA A 8 -9.74 27.95 -6.23
N LEU A 9 -9.00 28.77 -5.63
CA LEU A 9 -7.82 28.34 -5.13
C LEU A 9 -7.87 27.25 -4.16
N GLY A 10 -8.55 27.41 -3.16
CA GLY A 10 -8.60 26.45 -2.11
C GLY A 10 -9.05 25.12 -2.57
N VAL A 11 -9.78 25.10 -3.58
CA VAL A 11 -10.30 23.89 -4.07
C VAL A 11 -9.26 22.92 -4.53
N LEU A 12 -8.27 23.39 -5.15
CA LEU A 12 -7.25 22.54 -5.68
C LEU A 12 -6.59 21.76 -4.58
N ILE A 13 -6.35 22.41 -3.50
CA ILE A 13 -5.71 21.78 -2.40
C ILE A 13 -6.58 20.74 -1.78
N ALA A 14 -7.83 21.03 -1.68
CA ALA A 14 -8.76 20.08 -1.11
C ALA A 14 -8.82 18.81 -1.94
N GLY A 15 -8.75 18.94 -3.23
CA GLY A 15 -8.74 17.78 -4.10
C GLY A 15 -7.54 16.89 -3.85
N SER A 16 -6.39 17.47 -3.64
CA SER A 16 -5.22 16.69 -3.34
C SER A 16 -5.35 15.96 -2.02
N ALA A 17 -5.89 16.63 -1.03
CA ALA A 17 -6.08 16.02 0.26
C ALA A 17 -7.03 14.82 0.17
N LEU A 18 -8.08 14.92 -0.61
CA LEU A 18 -9.01 13.82 -0.79
C LEU A 18 -8.35 12.63 -1.43
N ALA A 19 -7.41 12.85 -2.35
CA ALA A 19 -6.71 11.78 -3.01
C ALA A 19 -5.80 11.00 -2.05
N GLN A 20 -5.54 11.56 -0.88
CA GLN A 20 -4.69 10.92 0.12
C GLN A 20 -5.48 10.18 1.19
N ALA A 21 -6.75 9.93 0.98
CA ALA A 21 -7.57 9.25 1.98
C ALA A 21 -7.21 7.77 2.12
N PRO A 22 -7.24 7.22 3.33
CA PRO A 22 -7.03 5.79 3.51
C PRO A 22 -8.17 4.99 2.90
N TYR A 23 -7.89 3.77 2.47
CA TYR A 23 -8.93 2.82 2.12
C TYR A 23 -9.74 2.50 3.38
N THR A 24 -11.06 2.41 3.25
CA THR A 24 -11.90 2.00 4.36
C THR A 24 -11.85 0.49 4.55
N ALA A 25 -12.37 0.00 5.69
CA ALA A 25 -12.43 -1.44 5.95
C ALA A 25 -13.21 -2.15 4.84
N ALA A 26 -14.34 -1.59 4.41
CA ALA A 26 -15.15 -2.19 3.36
C ALA A 26 -14.40 -2.22 2.02
N GLU A 27 -13.69 -1.15 1.71
CA GLU A 27 -12.89 -1.10 0.49
C GLU A 27 -11.76 -2.13 0.51
N MET A 28 -11.10 -2.29 1.65
CA MET A 28 -10.04 -3.29 1.78
C MET A 28 -10.59 -4.71 1.67
N GLN A 29 -11.74 -4.98 2.28
CA GLN A 29 -12.38 -6.28 2.14
C GLN A 29 -12.69 -6.59 0.68
N ALA A 30 -13.24 -5.64 -0.03
CA ALA A 30 -13.57 -5.82 -1.45
C ALA A 30 -12.31 -6.01 -2.30
N LEU A 31 -11.28 -5.23 -2.03
CA LEU A 31 -10.03 -5.29 -2.78
C LEU A 31 -9.32 -6.63 -2.63
N LEU A 32 -9.34 -7.19 -1.42
CA LEU A 32 -8.60 -8.41 -1.12
C LEU A 32 -9.44 -9.68 -1.16
N ALA A 33 -10.73 -9.57 -1.41
CA ALA A 33 -11.66 -10.71 -1.35
C ALA A 33 -11.26 -11.89 -2.21
N LYS A 34 -10.70 -11.64 -3.38
CA LYS A 34 -10.30 -12.69 -4.32
C LYS A 34 -8.78 -12.84 -4.40
N GLY A 35 -8.09 -12.25 -3.44
CA GLY A 35 -6.65 -12.19 -3.49
C GLY A 35 -6.18 -11.02 -4.35
N LEU A 36 -4.94 -10.65 -4.20
CA LEU A 36 -4.36 -9.51 -4.91
C LEU A 36 -2.87 -9.73 -5.09
N VAL A 37 -2.36 -9.44 -6.27
CA VAL A 37 -0.92 -9.42 -6.51
C VAL A 37 -0.50 -7.96 -6.58
N VAL A 38 0.44 -7.58 -5.73
CA VAL A 38 0.95 -6.21 -5.72
C VAL A 38 2.41 -6.18 -6.13
N ALA A 39 2.77 -5.12 -6.86
CA ALA A 39 4.16 -4.75 -7.06
C ALA A 39 4.47 -3.67 -6.04
N SER A 40 5.43 -3.93 -5.19
CA SER A 40 5.78 -3.04 -4.09
C SER A 40 7.16 -2.45 -4.31
N SER A 41 7.37 -1.23 -3.83
CA SER A 41 8.68 -0.60 -3.90
C SER A 41 8.84 0.37 -2.74
N ASP A 42 10.07 0.84 -2.53
CA ASP A 42 10.29 1.96 -1.62
C ASP A 42 9.64 3.23 -2.19
N LEU A 43 9.66 4.30 -1.42
CA LEU A 43 9.02 5.56 -1.80
C LEU A 43 9.69 6.25 -2.99
N ASP A 44 10.91 5.85 -3.31
CA ASP A 44 11.69 6.43 -4.41
C ASP A 44 11.65 5.58 -5.68
N GLY A 45 10.65 4.72 -5.80
CA GLY A 45 10.43 3.98 -7.03
C GLY A 45 11.35 2.80 -7.26
N GLY A 46 11.90 2.22 -6.20
CA GLY A 46 12.72 1.02 -6.30
C GLY A 46 14.20 1.26 -6.16
N LYS A 47 14.60 2.38 -5.59
CA LYS A 47 16.04 2.64 -5.37
C LYS A 47 16.64 1.76 -4.31
N THR A 48 15.86 1.29 -3.34
CA THR A 48 16.34 0.39 -2.30
C THR A 48 15.80 -1.02 -2.46
N PHE A 49 14.57 -1.19 -2.91
CA PHE A 49 14.02 -2.52 -3.16
C PHE A 49 12.80 -2.47 -4.08
N THR A 50 12.51 -3.61 -4.68
CA THR A 50 11.23 -3.90 -5.32
C THR A 50 10.75 -5.24 -4.79
N ALA A 51 9.45 -5.49 -4.89
CA ALA A 51 8.88 -6.77 -4.47
C ALA A 51 7.65 -7.08 -5.31
N ARG A 52 7.35 -8.37 -5.43
CA ARG A 52 6.10 -8.81 -5.99
C ARG A 52 5.49 -9.76 -4.98
N ILE A 53 4.35 -9.39 -4.45
CA ILE A 53 3.72 -10.09 -3.34
C ILE A 53 2.31 -10.52 -3.73
N THR A 54 1.98 -11.77 -3.48
CA THR A 54 0.64 -12.29 -3.64
C THR A 54 -0.01 -12.42 -2.27
N LEU A 55 -1.13 -11.73 -2.11
CA LEU A 55 -1.99 -11.86 -0.93
C LEU A 55 -3.11 -12.80 -1.34
N ALA A 56 -2.99 -14.06 -1.00
CA ALA A 56 -3.99 -15.06 -1.40
C ALA A 56 -5.27 -14.89 -0.59
N ALA A 57 -6.41 -15.16 -1.20
CA ALA A 57 -7.72 -15.01 -0.54
C ALA A 57 -7.83 -15.77 0.78
N GLY A 58 -7.12 -16.87 0.91
CA GLY A 58 -7.14 -17.68 2.14
C GLY A 58 -6.25 -17.18 3.27
N GLY A 59 -5.56 -16.05 3.09
CA GLY A 59 -4.74 -15.49 4.14
C GLY A 59 -3.25 -15.84 4.05
N GLN A 60 -2.83 -16.57 3.02
CA GLN A 60 -1.41 -16.81 2.79
C GLN A 60 -0.80 -15.65 2.03
N LEU A 61 0.48 -15.45 2.24
CA LEU A 61 1.25 -14.44 1.56
C LEU A 61 2.51 -15.09 0.99
N SER A 62 2.84 -14.79 -0.25
CA SER A 62 4.06 -15.33 -0.89
C SER A 62 4.57 -14.34 -1.92
N GLY A 63 5.82 -14.50 -2.30
CA GLY A 63 6.41 -13.67 -3.32
C GLY A 63 7.91 -13.60 -3.21
N ALA A 64 8.47 -12.49 -3.67
CA ALA A 64 9.91 -12.25 -3.61
C ALA A 64 10.17 -10.76 -3.44
N LEU A 65 11.21 -10.46 -2.66
CA LEU A 65 11.67 -9.09 -2.47
C LEU A 65 13.10 -9.02 -3.02
N THR A 66 13.36 -8.04 -3.85
CA THR A 66 14.65 -7.85 -4.48
C THR A 66 15.28 -6.56 -3.98
N PRO A 67 16.31 -6.63 -3.13
CA PRO A 67 17.07 -5.44 -2.77
C PRO A 67 17.76 -4.88 -4.02
N ALA A 68 17.88 -3.57 -4.11
CA ALA A 68 18.50 -2.96 -5.28
C ALA A 68 19.93 -3.48 -5.49
N GLY A 69 20.19 -3.96 -6.70
CA GLY A 69 21.51 -4.50 -7.06
C GLY A 69 21.79 -5.89 -6.50
N ASP A 70 20.79 -6.59 -5.98
CA ASP A 70 20.99 -7.88 -5.36
C ASP A 70 19.98 -8.91 -5.89
N LYS A 71 20.06 -10.12 -5.40
CA LYS A 71 19.21 -11.22 -5.81
C LYS A 71 17.87 -11.18 -5.11
N ALA A 72 16.84 -11.69 -5.77
CA ALA A 72 15.53 -11.82 -5.17
C ALA A 72 15.57 -12.78 -3.97
N ILE A 73 14.86 -12.39 -2.91
CA ILE A 73 14.73 -13.18 -1.70
C ILE A 73 13.29 -13.68 -1.64
N PRO A 74 13.06 -15.00 -1.70
CA PRO A 74 11.70 -15.52 -1.55
C PRO A 74 11.14 -15.17 -0.18
N VAL A 75 9.88 -14.79 -0.13
CA VAL A 75 9.22 -14.45 1.12
C VAL A 75 7.91 -15.23 1.24
N THR A 76 7.55 -15.57 2.47
CA THR A 76 6.28 -16.21 2.77
C THR A 76 5.73 -15.66 4.07
N GLY A 77 4.43 -15.77 4.25
CA GLY A 77 3.81 -15.31 5.48
C GLY A 77 2.32 -15.50 5.45
N VAL A 78 1.66 -14.74 6.31
CA VAL A 78 0.21 -14.72 6.41
C VAL A 78 -0.24 -13.28 6.50
N TRP A 79 -1.50 -13.03 6.13
CA TRP A 79 -2.09 -11.71 6.26
C TRP A 79 -3.52 -11.84 6.74
N LYS A 80 -4.00 -10.76 7.36
CA LYS A 80 -5.40 -10.65 7.74
C LYS A 80 -5.77 -9.18 7.82
N LEU A 81 -7.06 -8.89 7.76
CA LEU A 81 -7.54 -7.54 7.98
C LEU A 81 -7.89 -7.36 9.45
N LYS A 82 -7.46 -6.26 10.03
CA LYS A 82 -7.91 -5.77 11.33
C LYS A 82 -8.52 -4.39 11.08
N GLY A 83 -9.85 -4.34 10.97
CA GLY A 83 -10.50 -3.13 10.51
C GLY A 83 -10.06 -2.82 9.08
N ALA A 84 -9.50 -1.65 8.86
CA ALA A 84 -8.99 -1.24 7.56
C ALA A 84 -7.51 -1.58 7.37
N GLN A 85 -6.83 -2.08 8.40
CA GLN A 85 -5.41 -2.37 8.29
C GLN A 85 -5.15 -3.79 7.80
N VAL A 86 -4.10 -3.96 7.02
CA VAL A 86 -3.57 -5.26 6.64
C VAL A 86 -2.45 -5.59 7.61
N CYS A 87 -2.63 -6.63 8.39
CA CYS A 87 -1.60 -7.09 9.33
C CYS A 87 -0.97 -8.34 8.76
N ARG A 88 0.35 -8.36 8.61
CA ARG A 88 1.02 -9.43 7.89
C ARG A 88 2.38 -9.76 8.46
N THR A 89 2.83 -10.98 8.19
CA THR A 89 4.21 -11.42 8.40
C THR A 89 4.88 -11.55 7.04
N LEU A 90 6.20 -11.51 7.00
CA LEU A 90 6.96 -11.58 5.76
C LEU A 90 8.33 -12.22 6.05
N ALA A 91 8.32 -13.53 6.27
CA ALA A 91 9.56 -14.24 6.58
C ALA A 91 10.39 -14.46 5.31
N PRO A 92 11.71 -14.39 5.40
CA PRO A 92 12.52 -14.22 6.61
C PRO A 92 12.82 -12.76 6.96
N ILE A 93 12.34 -11.81 6.17
CA ILE A 93 12.73 -10.40 6.32
C ILE A 93 12.06 -9.73 7.51
N GLN A 94 10.76 -9.92 7.66
CA GLN A 94 9.98 -9.36 8.75
C GLN A 94 9.07 -10.45 9.30
N PRO A 95 9.59 -11.35 10.14
CA PRO A 95 8.79 -12.47 10.63
C PRO A 95 7.74 -12.06 11.66
N GLU A 96 7.88 -10.91 12.28
CA GLU A 96 6.89 -10.41 13.23
C GLU A 96 5.72 -9.75 12.49
N GLU A 97 4.54 -9.77 13.11
CA GLU A 97 3.38 -9.13 12.52
C GLU A 97 3.54 -7.62 12.46
N ILE A 98 3.30 -7.05 11.29
CA ILE A 98 3.29 -5.61 11.06
C ILE A 98 1.93 -5.26 10.49
N CYS A 99 1.29 -4.22 11.01
CA CYS A 99 0.01 -3.74 10.51
C CYS A 99 0.20 -2.50 9.67
N GLU A 100 -0.37 -2.52 8.47
CA GLU A 100 -0.22 -1.48 7.47
C GLU A 100 -1.52 -0.75 7.22
N THR A 101 -1.45 0.57 7.09
CA THR A 101 -2.55 1.38 6.58
C THR A 101 -2.29 1.66 5.11
N TRP A 102 -3.28 1.38 4.27
CA TRP A 102 -3.19 1.63 2.84
C TRP A 102 -3.87 2.95 2.51
N VAL A 103 -3.10 3.91 2.04
CA VAL A 103 -3.59 5.25 1.72
C VAL A 103 -3.67 5.40 0.21
N LYS A 104 -4.82 5.83 -0.29
CA LYS A 104 -5.02 5.99 -1.75
C LYS A 104 -4.04 7.01 -2.29
N SER A 105 -3.22 6.62 -3.24
CA SER A 105 -2.23 7.51 -3.84
C SER A 105 -2.25 7.46 -5.37
N GLY A 106 -3.28 6.88 -5.94
CA GLY A 106 -3.48 6.80 -7.37
C GLY A 106 -4.44 5.67 -7.73
N PRO A 107 -4.85 5.56 -9.00
CA PRO A 107 -5.65 4.44 -9.44
C PRO A 107 -4.86 3.14 -9.24
N LYS A 108 -5.43 2.20 -8.53
CA LYS A 108 -4.77 0.91 -8.25
C LYS A 108 -3.38 1.10 -7.65
N GLN A 109 -3.29 2.03 -6.71
CA GLN A 109 -2.04 2.34 -6.02
C GLN A 109 -2.33 2.79 -4.60
N ALA A 110 -1.48 2.37 -3.68
CA ALA A 110 -1.57 2.80 -2.29
C ALA A 110 -0.17 3.11 -1.76
N THR A 111 -0.08 4.17 -0.97
CA THR A 111 1.08 4.41 -0.14
C THR A 111 0.84 3.65 1.16
N ILE A 112 1.80 2.85 1.55
CA ILE A 112 1.70 2.00 2.74
C ILE A 112 2.31 2.73 3.92
N GLN A 113 1.53 2.87 4.99
CA GLN A 113 2.00 3.49 6.21
C GLN A 113 2.12 2.46 7.32
N VAL A 114 3.19 2.58 8.08
CA VAL A 114 3.42 1.78 9.29
C VAL A 114 3.67 2.76 10.42
N ASP A 115 2.89 2.66 11.50
CA ASP A 115 2.97 3.57 12.64
C ASP A 115 2.86 5.04 12.20
N GLY A 116 1.97 5.30 11.26
CA GLY A 116 1.70 6.66 10.78
C GLY A 116 2.73 7.23 9.82
N LYS A 117 3.74 6.45 9.44
CA LYS A 117 4.80 6.92 8.55
C LYS A 117 4.75 6.19 7.22
N ASP A 118 4.98 6.92 6.14
CA ASP A 118 5.06 6.35 4.80
C ASP A 118 6.25 5.38 4.74
N ALA A 119 6.01 4.19 4.27
CA ALA A 119 7.03 3.14 4.22
C ALA A 119 7.30 2.63 2.81
N SER A 120 6.27 2.45 2.01
CA SER A 120 6.40 1.85 0.68
C SER A 120 5.19 2.19 -0.18
N ILE A 121 5.23 1.77 -1.42
CA ILE A 121 4.12 1.96 -2.36
C ILE A 121 3.76 0.60 -2.94
N ASN A 122 2.46 0.31 -2.95
CA ASN A 122 1.92 -0.89 -3.60
C ASN A 122 1.13 -0.49 -4.83
N ARG A 123 1.32 -1.22 -5.93
CA ARG A 123 0.56 -1.05 -7.16
C ARG A 123 0.01 -2.39 -7.60
N TRP A 124 -1.15 -2.39 -8.23
CA TRP A 124 -1.75 -3.61 -8.76
C TRP A 124 -2.43 -3.33 -10.10
N GLN A 125 -2.83 -4.41 -10.78
CA GLN A 125 -3.46 -4.31 -12.10
C GLN A 125 -4.98 -4.22 -12.00
#